data_792400acceb02be2ecb8cfd995351a54
#
_entry.id   792400acceb02be2ecb8cfd995351a54
#
_cell.length_a   1.000
_cell.length_b   1.000
_cell.length_c   1.000
_cell.angle_alpha   90.00
_cell.angle_beta   90.00
_cell.angle_gamma   90.00
#
_symmetry.space_group_name_H-M   'P 1'
#
loop_
_entity.id
_entity.type
_entity.pdbx_description
1 polymer ?
#
loop_
_entity_poly.entity_id
_entity_poly.type
_entity_poly.pdbx_seq_one_letter_code
_entity_poly.pdbx_strand_id
1 'polypeptide(L)'
;MGAVSRVRSQLALGQAGEKAAADFLKRRGYEVVGAGFTARRGEIDLVCKRGRDLVIVEVKTRTSTAFGTPAEAVGTRKRKALAAAASEYRLLAGWKGPIRYAIVGLVSKPDGGFDAELIEDPFQ
;
A
#
# COMPACT_ATOMS: atom_id res chain seq x y z
N MET A 1 -8.90 -29.20 -3.62
CA MET A 1 -9.13 -27.92 -4.28
C MET A 1 -9.02 -26.70 -3.37
N GLY A 2 -9.22 -26.85 -2.07
CA GLY A 2 -9.32 -25.72 -1.15
C GLY A 2 -8.12 -24.80 -1.08
N ALA A 3 -6.91 -25.32 -0.82
CA ALA A 3 -5.75 -24.49 -0.54
C ALA A 3 -5.25 -23.72 -1.79
N VAL A 4 -5.16 -24.39 -2.93
CA VAL A 4 -4.68 -23.77 -4.18
C VAL A 4 -5.67 -22.71 -4.67
N SER A 5 -6.98 -23.01 -4.58
CA SER A 5 -8.05 -22.08 -4.95
C SER A 5 -8.04 -20.82 -4.09
N ARG A 6 -7.85 -20.98 -2.77
CA ARG A 6 -7.78 -19.85 -1.84
C ARG A 6 -6.55 -18.96 -2.10
N VAL A 7 -5.39 -19.57 -2.35
CA VAL A 7 -4.17 -18.81 -2.64
C VAL A 7 -4.35 -17.99 -3.92
N ARG A 8 -4.89 -18.57 -4.97
CA ARG A 8 -5.17 -17.86 -6.22
C ARG A 8 -6.16 -16.71 -6.03
N SER A 9 -7.21 -16.94 -5.25
CA SER A 9 -8.21 -15.90 -4.96
C SER A 9 -7.61 -14.75 -4.17
N GLN A 10 -6.76 -15.04 -3.18
CA GLN A 10 -6.08 -14.02 -2.38
C GLN A 10 -5.09 -13.22 -3.21
N LEU A 11 -4.32 -13.87 -4.08
CA LEU A 11 -3.39 -13.18 -4.99
C LEU A 11 -4.14 -12.29 -5.97
N ALA A 12 -5.23 -12.78 -6.55
CA ALA A 12 -6.04 -12.00 -7.47
C ALA A 12 -6.64 -10.77 -6.79
N LEU A 13 -7.13 -10.93 -5.55
CA LEU A 13 -7.67 -9.82 -4.76
C LEU A 13 -6.59 -8.79 -4.46
N GLY A 14 -5.38 -9.24 -4.07
CA GLY A 14 -4.26 -8.36 -3.79
C GLY A 14 -3.82 -7.57 -5.02
N GLN A 15 -3.73 -8.23 -6.18
CA GLN A 15 -3.37 -7.56 -7.43
C GLN A 15 -4.43 -6.55 -7.87
N ALA A 16 -5.71 -6.92 -7.77
CA ALA A 16 -6.81 -6.02 -8.07
C ALA A 16 -6.82 -4.83 -7.11
N GLY A 17 -6.53 -5.07 -5.83
CA GLY A 17 -6.43 -4.02 -4.83
C GLY A 17 -5.29 -3.04 -5.11
N GLU A 18 -4.11 -3.53 -5.47
CA GLU A 18 -2.97 -2.66 -5.82
C GLU A 18 -3.29 -1.79 -7.02
N LYS A 19 -3.93 -2.37 -8.05
CA LYS A 19 -4.34 -1.61 -9.23
C LYS A 19 -5.37 -0.54 -8.86
N ALA A 20 -6.36 -0.90 -8.08
CA ALA A 20 -7.39 0.04 -7.63
C ALA A 20 -6.77 1.17 -6.79
N ALA A 21 -5.83 0.85 -5.91
CA ALA A 21 -5.13 1.83 -5.11
C ALA A 21 -4.30 2.78 -5.98
N ALA A 22 -3.59 2.26 -6.98
CA ALA A 22 -2.81 3.08 -7.91
C ALA A 22 -3.71 4.05 -8.67
N ASP A 23 -4.83 3.59 -9.20
CA ASP A 23 -5.79 4.43 -9.93
C ASP A 23 -6.40 5.49 -9.00
N PHE A 24 -6.75 5.11 -7.79
CA PHE A 24 -7.27 6.02 -6.77
C PHE A 24 -6.27 7.14 -6.44
N LEU A 25 -5.01 6.79 -6.23
CA LEU A 25 -3.94 7.74 -5.93
C LEU A 25 -3.67 8.68 -7.10
N LYS A 26 -3.67 8.17 -8.32
CA LYS A 26 -3.51 9.00 -9.53
C LYS A 26 -4.59 10.06 -9.64
N ARG A 27 -5.84 9.69 -9.36
CA ARG A 27 -6.96 10.63 -9.36
C ARG A 27 -6.81 11.71 -8.29
N ARG A 28 -6.04 11.47 -7.25
CA ARG A 28 -5.78 12.42 -6.17
C ARG A 28 -4.48 13.21 -6.33
N GLY A 29 -3.85 13.11 -7.49
CA GLY A 29 -2.68 13.90 -7.80
C GLY A 29 -1.34 13.27 -7.43
N TYR A 30 -1.34 11.99 -7.07
CA TYR A 30 -0.10 11.24 -6.83
C TYR A 30 0.42 10.67 -8.14
N GLU A 31 1.72 10.72 -8.33
CA GLU A 31 2.39 10.03 -9.42
C GLU A 31 2.90 8.69 -8.91
N VAL A 32 2.40 7.59 -9.45
CA VAL A 32 2.85 6.26 -9.06
C VAL A 32 4.12 5.95 -9.85
N VAL A 33 5.24 5.82 -9.14
CA VAL A 33 6.57 5.61 -9.74
C VAL A 33 7.09 4.20 -9.57
N GLY A 34 6.47 3.40 -8.71
CA GLY A 34 6.85 2.00 -8.52
C GLY A 34 5.78 1.20 -7.82
N ALA A 35 5.83 -0.10 -8.01
CA ALA A 35 4.90 -1.05 -7.40
C ALA A 35 5.66 -2.33 -7.04
N GLY A 36 5.30 -2.93 -5.90
CA GLY A 36 5.84 -4.22 -5.49
C GLY A 36 7.33 -4.22 -5.20
N PHE A 37 7.86 -3.14 -4.61
CA PHE A 37 9.27 -3.11 -4.27
C PHE A 37 9.56 -4.06 -3.11
N THR A 38 10.42 -5.05 -3.35
CA THR A 38 10.86 -6.01 -2.34
C THR A 38 12.23 -5.60 -1.83
N ALA A 39 12.31 -5.33 -0.52
CA ALA A 39 13.54 -5.00 0.18
C ALA A 39 14.00 -6.19 1.04
N ARG A 40 15.15 -6.06 1.68
CA ARG A 40 15.69 -7.11 2.56
C ARG A 40 14.81 -7.39 3.77
N ARG A 41 14.16 -6.35 4.32
CA ARG A 41 13.38 -6.45 5.57
C ARG A 41 11.90 -6.18 5.42
N GLY A 42 11.41 -5.95 4.22
CA GLY A 42 10.01 -5.66 3.99
C GLY A 42 9.69 -5.40 2.55
N GLU A 43 8.45 -5.05 2.30
CA GLU A 43 7.95 -4.74 0.97
C GLU A 43 7.22 -3.42 1.00
N ILE A 44 7.23 -2.74 -0.15
CA ILE A 44 6.45 -1.53 -0.38
C ILE A 44 5.46 -1.84 -1.49
N ASP A 45 4.18 -1.68 -1.21
CA ASP A 45 3.15 -1.96 -2.20
C ASP A 45 3.20 -0.97 -3.36
N LEU A 46 3.23 0.34 -3.05
CA LEU A 46 3.34 1.38 -4.06
C LEU A 46 4.30 2.46 -3.58
N VAL A 47 5.05 3.00 -4.53
CA VAL A 47 5.90 4.18 -4.30
C VAL A 47 5.35 5.30 -5.17
N CYS A 48 5.09 6.44 -4.56
CA CYS A 48 4.51 7.58 -5.24
C CYS A 48 5.36 8.83 -5.03
N LYS A 49 5.13 9.80 -5.90
CA LYS A 49 5.62 11.17 -5.71
C LYS A 49 4.44 12.11 -5.66
N ARG A 50 4.51 13.08 -4.76
CA ARG A 50 3.56 14.17 -4.70
C ARG A 50 4.31 15.43 -4.29
N GLY A 51 4.40 16.38 -5.23
CA GLY A 51 5.22 17.58 -5.01
C GLY A 51 6.68 17.19 -4.78
N ARG A 52 7.23 17.56 -3.63
CA ARG A 52 8.60 17.27 -3.24
C ARG A 52 8.77 15.96 -2.47
N ASP A 53 7.66 15.31 -2.17
CA ASP A 53 7.66 14.16 -1.27
C ASP A 53 7.67 12.86 -2.05
N LEU A 54 8.48 11.91 -1.57
CA LEU A 54 8.33 10.51 -1.91
C LEU A 54 7.34 9.92 -0.91
N VAL A 55 6.29 9.27 -1.39
CA VAL A 55 5.24 8.72 -0.53
C VAL A 55 5.26 7.21 -0.63
N ILE A 56 5.53 6.58 0.49
CA ILE A 56 5.58 5.12 0.64
C ILE A 56 4.18 4.66 1.05
N VAL A 57 3.56 3.84 0.22
CA VAL A 57 2.15 3.48 0.37
C VAL A 57 1.99 2.00 0.69
N GLU A 58 1.28 1.73 1.77
CA GLU A 58 0.79 0.39 2.12
C GLU A 58 -0.65 0.27 1.69
N VAL A 59 -0.98 -0.80 0.99
CA VAL A 59 -2.35 -1.08 0.54
C VAL A 59 -2.95 -2.18 1.41
N LYS A 60 -4.10 -1.89 2.01
CA LYS A 60 -4.86 -2.86 2.81
C LYS A 60 -6.19 -3.11 2.16
N THR A 61 -6.37 -4.33 1.65
CA THR A 61 -7.62 -4.76 1.02
C THR A 61 -8.37 -5.67 1.96
N ARG A 62 -9.65 -5.38 2.15
CA ARG A 62 -10.54 -6.16 3.02
C ARG A 62 -11.87 -6.40 2.33
N THR A 63 -12.57 -7.43 2.81
CA THR A 63 -13.94 -7.72 2.36
C THR A 63 -14.98 -7.07 3.25
N SER A 64 -14.56 -6.55 4.41
CA SER A 64 -15.45 -5.93 5.39
C SER A 64 -14.65 -5.03 6.32
N THR A 65 -15.32 -4.05 6.96
CA THR A 65 -14.73 -3.16 7.96
C THR A 65 -14.88 -3.69 9.39
N ALA A 66 -15.36 -4.91 9.56
CA ALA A 66 -15.69 -5.48 10.87
C ALA A 66 -14.48 -5.65 11.80
N PHE A 67 -13.26 -5.66 11.28
CA PHE A 67 -12.05 -5.94 12.05
C PHE A 67 -11.14 -4.72 12.25
N GLY A 68 -11.73 -3.53 12.33
CA GLY A 68 -11.01 -2.31 12.61
C GLY A 68 -10.62 -1.50 11.37
N THR A 69 -9.88 -0.44 11.58
CA THR A 69 -9.46 0.47 10.51
C THR A 69 -8.21 -0.06 9.79
N PRO A 70 -7.94 0.40 8.56
CA PRO A 70 -6.70 0.04 7.86
C PRO A 70 -5.44 0.43 8.62
N ALA A 71 -5.45 1.58 9.31
CA ALA A 71 -4.30 2.03 10.11
C ALA A 71 -4.02 1.09 11.28
N GLU A 72 -5.07 0.59 11.95
CA GLU A 72 -4.93 -0.37 13.05
C GLU A 72 -4.33 -1.70 12.61
N ALA A 73 -4.50 -2.06 11.35
CA ALA A 73 -3.94 -3.30 10.79
C ALA A 73 -2.42 -3.22 10.58
N VAL A 74 -1.83 -2.02 10.65
CA VAL A 74 -0.40 -1.83 10.46
C VAL A 74 0.27 -1.64 11.81
N GLY A 75 0.73 -2.73 12.41
CA GLY A 75 1.36 -2.71 13.73
C GLY A 75 2.82 -2.27 13.70
N THR A 76 3.45 -2.24 14.87
CA THR A 76 4.83 -1.77 15.05
C THR A 76 5.85 -2.51 14.20
N ARG A 77 5.73 -3.84 14.11
CA ARG A 77 6.64 -4.66 13.29
C ARG A 77 6.55 -4.25 11.81
N LYS A 78 5.32 -4.07 11.31
CA LYS A 78 5.08 -3.68 9.92
C LYS A 78 5.62 -2.28 9.65
N ARG A 79 5.43 -1.35 10.59
CA ARG A 79 5.97 0.01 10.48
C ARG A 79 7.48 0.03 10.36
N LYS A 80 8.17 -0.77 11.20
CA LYS A 80 9.63 -0.89 11.17
C LYS A 80 10.11 -1.49 9.85
N ALA A 81 9.43 -2.53 9.37
CA ALA A 81 9.76 -3.15 8.09
C ALA A 81 9.56 -2.18 6.94
N LEU A 82 8.49 -1.40 6.98
CA LEU A 82 8.20 -0.40 5.96
C LEU A 82 9.25 0.72 5.95
N ALA A 83 9.67 1.19 7.13
CA ALA A 83 10.71 2.20 7.26
C ALA A 83 12.06 1.67 6.74
N ALA A 84 12.40 0.42 7.03
CA ALA A 84 13.62 -0.21 6.51
C ALA A 84 13.58 -0.34 4.99
N ALA A 85 12.44 -0.74 4.44
CA ALA A 85 12.26 -0.84 2.99
C ALA A 85 12.34 0.54 2.32
N ALA A 86 11.78 1.57 2.95
CA ALA A 86 11.85 2.95 2.46
C ALA A 86 13.29 3.45 2.43
N SER A 87 14.08 3.15 3.45
CA SER A 87 15.50 3.52 3.49
C SER A 87 16.28 2.85 2.38
N GLU A 88 16.00 1.59 2.11
CA GLU A 88 16.65 0.85 1.02
C GLU A 88 16.23 1.42 -0.34
N TYR A 89 14.96 1.73 -0.52
CA TYR A 89 14.47 2.37 -1.74
C TYR A 89 15.16 3.72 -1.96
N ARG A 90 15.28 4.53 -0.90
CA ARG A 90 15.96 5.83 -0.95
C ARG A 90 17.37 5.70 -1.53
N LEU A 91 18.12 4.71 -1.04
CA LEU A 91 19.49 4.48 -1.49
C LEU A 91 19.54 4.05 -2.95
N LEU A 92 18.71 3.10 -3.33
CA LEU A 92 18.70 2.56 -4.69
C LEU A 92 18.23 3.59 -5.72
N ALA A 93 17.24 4.39 -5.36
CA ALA A 93 16.68 5.42 -6.25
C ALA A 93 17.45 6.74 -6.21
N GLY A 94 18.38 6.90 -5.29
CA GLY A 94 19.09 8.17 -5.11
C GLY A 94 18.20 9.31 -4.65
N TRP A 95 17.13 8.99 -3.94
CA TRP A 95 16.18 10.01 -3.49
C TRP A 95 16.74 10.82 -2.32
N LYS A 96 16.75 12.14 -2.45
CA LYS A 96 17.32 13.05 -1.44
C LYS A 96 16.27 13.93 -0.75
N GLY A 97 15.04 13.88 -1.21
CA GLY A 97 13.95 14.67 -0.65
C GLY A 97 13.28 14.02 0.56
N PRO A 98 12.20 14.62 1.05
CA PRO A 98 11.44 14.05 2.15
C PRO A 98 10.78 12.74 1.78
N ILE A 99 10.55 11.91 2.80
CA ILE A 99 9.77 10.68 2.68
C ILE A 99 8.58 10.78 3.62
N ARG A 100 7.40 10.47 3.09
CA ARG A 100 6.15 10.38 3.84
C ARG A 100 5.55 9.00 3.65
N TYR A 101 4.61 8.67 4.51
CA TYR A 101 3.92 7.38 4.47
C TYR A 101 2.43 7.61 4.30
N ALA A 102 1.76 6.67 3.65
CA ALA A 102 0.32 6.68 3.52
C ALA A 102 -0.20 5.24 3.51
N ILE A 103 -1.44 5.08 3.90
CA ILE A 103 -2.15 3.81 3.80
C ILE A 103 -3.35 4.04 2.89
N VAL A 104 -3.54 3.16 1.91
CA VAL A 104 -4.79 3.10 1.14
C VAL A 104 -5.55 1.90 1.65
N GLY A 105 -6.70 2.16 2.25
CA GLY A 105 -7.63 1.13 2.69
C GLY A 105 -8.67 0.88 1.62
N LEU A 106 -8.84 -0.36 1.23
CA LEU A 106 -9.82 -0.78 0.23
C LEU A 106 -10.77 -1.80 0.85
N VAL A 107 -12.06 -1.59 0.63
CA VAL A 107 -13.08 -2.57 0.99
C VAL A 107 -13.75 -3.02 -0.30
N SER A 108 -13.70 -4.33 -0.57
CA SER A 108 -14.31 -4.88 -1.78
C SER A 108 -15.83 -4.78 -1.72
N LYS A 109 -16.43 -4.48 -2.87
CA LYS A 109 -17.88 -4.39 -3.02
C LYS A 109 -18.41 -5.62 -3.76
N PRO A 110 -19.70 -5.95 -3.58
CA PRO A 110 -20.30 -7.11 -4.27
C PRO A 110 -20.19 -7.04 -5.79
N ASP A 111 -20.13 -5.83 -6.36
CA ASP A 111 -20.02 -5.64 -7.81
C ASP A 111 -18.60 -5.81 -8.36
N GLY A 112 -17.64 -6.15 -7.50
CA GLY A 112 -16.25 -6.32 -7.88
C GLY A 112 -15.39 -5.05 -7.75
N GLY A 113 -16.00 -3.93 -7.40
CA GLY A 113 -15.28 -2.67 -7.15
C GLY A 113 -14.77 -2.57 -5.72
N PHE A 114 -14.21 -1.41 -5.39
CA PHE A 114 -13.69 -1.12 -4.06
C PHE A 114 -14.15 0.26 -3.60
N ASP A 115 -14.46 0.34 -2.29
CA ASP A 115 -14.48 1.62 -1.60
C ASP A 115 -13.06 1.88 -1.11
N ALA A 116 -12.54 3.09 -1.36
CA ALA A 116 -11.16 3.42 -1.04
C ALA A 116 -11.10 4.62 -0.10
N GLU A 117 -10.16 4.57 0.85
CA GLU A 117 -9.83 5.72 1.68
C GLU A 117 -8.31 5.90 1.73
N LEU A 118 -7.89 7.15 1.86
CA LEU A 118 -6.49 7.51 2.00
C LEU A 118 -6.23 8.02 3.41
N ILE A 119 -5.25 7.42 4.06
CA ILE A 119 -4.79 7.86 5.38
C ILE A 119 -3.37 8.40 5.19
N GLU A 120 -3.21 9.70 5.31
CA GLU A 120 -1.91 10.35 5.19
C GLU A 120 -1.22 10.40 6.55
N ASP A 121 0.10 10.22 6.54
CA ASP A 121 0.94 10.27 7.73
C ASP A 121 0.39 9.42 8.89
N PRO A 122 0.09 8.13 8.64
CA PRO A 122 -0.64 7.30 9.60
C PRO A 122 0.15 6.96 10.86
N PHE A 123 1.46 7.25 10.88
CA PHE A 123 2.35 6.88 11.97
C PHE A 123 2.79 8.07 12.83
N GLN A 124 2.15 9.20 12.64
CA GLN A 124 2.41 10.40 13.43
C GLN A 124 1.42 10.57 14.58
#